data_e6861721180fda14540a353a6aae290f
#
_entry.id   e6861721180fda14540a353a6aae290f
#
_cell.length_a   1.000
_cell.length_b   1.000
_cell.length_c   1.000
_cell.angle_alpha   90.00
_cell.angle_beta   90.00
_cell.angle_gamma   90.00
#
_symmetry.space_group_name_H-M   'P 1'
#
loop_
_entity.id
_entity.type
_entity.pdbx_description
1 polymer ?
#
loop_
_entity_poly.entity_id
_entity_poly.type
_entity_poly.pdbx_seq_one_letter_code
_entity_poly.pdbx_strand_id
1 'polypeptide(L)'
;MAFNKTSFYFLHNVAMTRRNLLLTGAAFAATFATSFIAPVAWAQASEQPIRLIVPYAAGGPIDVTARALAERVRDSLGTVIIDNKGGAGGNIGADAIAKAAPDGLTIGIAATATHAVNPWLYSRMPYDAAKDFAGITQMVRVPNVLVMNADKAAQLKINTVADLIAYAKANPAKLNYGSGGNGSAGHLAGEMFKQRAGIYALHIAYRGANPAQLALLAGEVDFNIDNLAAAAPNIRSGKLKALAVTSVDASPSLPGVPPLSATFKGFAIDTWWGLVAPAATPRPIIEKLNKAFVAALNAPETKTRFGLLLAEPVTSTPQQFDSFMASERAKYKDVVKASGAKVD
;
A
#
# COMPACT_ATOMS: atom_id res chain seq x y z
N MET A 1 24.55 73.40 32.16
CA MET A 1 24.84 74.58 31.33
C MET A 1 23.99 74.45 30.13
N ALA A 2 22.91 75.14 30.12
CA ALA A 2 22.68 76.50 29.63
C ALA A 2 22.37 76.46 28.12
N PHE A 3 21.17 76.72 27.86
CA PHE A 3 20.41 77.86 27.33
C PHE A 3 20.25 77.74 25.81
N ASN A 4 19.19 78.08 25.16
CA ASN A 4 17.90 78.78 25.39
C ASN A 4 17.44 79.32 24.02
N LYS A 5 16.12 79.38 23.85
CA LYS A 5 15.37 80.46 23.18
C LYS A 5 15.39 80.55 21.65
N THR A 6 14.44 80.88 20.90
CA THR A 6 13.09 81.50 21.02
C THR A 6 12.59 81.64 19.58
N SER A 7 11.44 81.28 19.23
CA SER A 7 10.19 82.08 19.07
C SER A 7 10.15 83.07 17.89
N PHE A 8 9.07 83.12 17.23
CA PHE A 8 8.21 84.17 16.73
C PHE A 8 7.88 84.29 15.23
N TYR A 9 6.60 84.08 14.99
CA TYR A 9 5.67 84.80 14.10
C TYR A 9 5.97 84.94 12.59
N PHE A 10 5.01 84.59 11.72
CA PHE A 10 4.09 85.51 11.10
C PHE A 10 2.97 84.82 10.33
N LEU A 11 1.74 85.18 10.71
CA LEU A 11 0.50 84.94 9.95
C LEU A 11 0.50 85.77 8.67
N HIS A 12 0.15 85.18 7.55
CA HIS A 12 -0.41 85.94 6.43
C HIS A 12 -1.61 85.20 5.88
N ASN A 13 -2.79 85.75 6.08
CA ASN A 13 -4.05 85.44 5.42
C ASN A 13 -3.93 85.73 3.92
N VAL A 14 -4.30 84.81 3.08
CA VAL A 14 -4.73 85.12 1.73
C VAL A 14 -6.03 84.34 1.46
N ALA A 15 -7.10 85.09 1.35
CA ALA A 15 -8.43 84.64 0.93
C ALA A 15 -8.36 84.16 -0.53
N MET A 16 -8.54 82.90 -0.75
CA MET A 16 -8.81 82.31 -2.11
C MET A 16 -10.30 82.28 -2.36
N THR A 17 -10.71 83.03 -3.36
CA THR A 17 -12.07 83.17 -3.87
C THR A 17 -12.66 81.84 -4.36
N ARG A 18 -13.91 81.60 -4.00
CA ARG A 18 -14.76 80.43 -4.29
C ARG A 18 -14.92 80.03 -5.79
N ARG A 19 -14.22 80.66 -6.73
CA ARG A 19 -14.44 80.45 -8.19
C ARG A 19 -13.48 79.51 -8.86
N ASN A 20 -12.38 79.12 -8.21
CA ASN A 20 -11.39 78.21 -8.75
C ASN A 20 -11.48 76.79 -8.21
N LEU A 21 -12.45 76.47 -7.37
CA LEU A 21 -12.65 75.13 -6.78
C LEU A 21 -13.54 74.20 -7.60
N LEU A 22 -14.16 74.68 -8.68
CA LEU A 22 -15.10 73.91 -9.51
C LEU A 22 -14.50 73.38 -10.83
N LEU A 23 -13.28 73.74 -11.18
CA LEU A 23 -12.64 73.30 -12.42
C LEU A 23 -11.52 72.24 -12.24
N THR A 24 -11.08 71.98 -11.01
CA THR A 24 -10.10 70.94 -10.68
C THR A 24 -10.72 69.63 -10.24
N GLY A 25 -12.01 69.56 -9.99
CA GLY A 25 -12.73 68.33 -9.57
C GLY A 25 -13.15 67.42 -10.71
N ALA A 26 -13.22 67.93 -11.95
CA ALA A 26 -13.66 67.12 -13.13
C ALA A 26 -12.57 66.37 -13.89
N ALA A 27 -11.30 66.68 -13.65
CA ALA A 27 -10.16 66.06 -14.31
C ALA A 27 -9.61 64.81 -13.53
N PHE A 28 -10.00 64.63 -12.28
CA PHE A 28 -9.53 63.50 -11.45
C PHE A 28 -10.51 62.32 -11.41
N ALA A 29 -11.75 62.49 -11.89
CA ALA A 29 -12.76 61.43 -11.92
C ALA A 29 -12.73 60.57 -13.20
N ALA A 30 -12.00 61.00 -14.23
CA ALA A 30 -11.95 60.30 -15.52
C ALA A 30 -10.75 59.33 -15.66
N THR A 31 -9.83 59.28 -14.70
CA THR A 31 -8.60 58.46 -14.78
C THR A 31 -8.65 57.23 -13.89
N PHE A 32 -9.77 56.96 -13.18
CA PHE A 32 -9.91 55.76 -12.30
C PHE A 32 -10.83 54.66 -12.85
N ALA A 33 -11.35 54.81 -14.07
CA ALA A 33 -12.30 53.85 -14.66
C ALA A 33 -11.67 52.86 -15.69
N THR A 34 -10.34 52.89 -15.88
CA THR A 34 -9.69 51.96 -16.84
C THR A 34 -8.56 51.16 -16.17
N SER A 35 -8.87 50.58 -15.01
CA SER A 35 -7.89 49.69 -14.41
C SER A 35 -8.60 48.52 -13.75
N PHE A 36 -8.16 47.37 -14.13
CA PHE A 36 -8.48 46.02 -13.59
C PHE A 36 -9.58 45.24 -14.34
N ILE A 37 -9.48 45.17 -15.68
CA ILE A 37 -9.65 43.85 -16.24
C ILE A 37 -8.24 43.22 -16.19
N ALA A 38 -7.81 42.78 -15.03
CA ALA A 38 -6.78 41.77 -14.94
C ALA A 38 -7.34 40.56 -15.70
N PRO A 39 -6.62 40.02 -16.71
CA PRO A 39 -7.00 38.72 -17.22
C PRO A 39 -7.01 37.83 -15.98
N VAL A 40 -8.17 37.25 -15.68
CA VAL A 40 -8.22 36.07 -14.86
C VAL A 40 -7.38 35.07 -15.66
N ALA A 41 -6.08 35.08 -15.38
CA ALA A 41 -5.25 33.96 -15.73
C ALA A 41 -5.97 32.81 -15.05
N TRP A 42 -6.67 32.02 -15.86
CA TRP A 42 -7.03 30.69 -15.49
C TRP A 42 -5.69 30.01 -15.24
N ALA A 43 -5.20 30.16 -14.01
CA ALA A 43 -4.21 29.26 -13.51
C ALA A 43 -4.86 27.89 -13.74
N GLN A 44 -4.44 27.22 -14.81
CA GLN A 44 -4.51 25.77 -14.85
C GLN A 44 -3.85 25.39 -13.53
N ALA A 45 -4.69 25.11 -12.55
CA ALA A 45 -4.24 24.42 -11.37
C ALA A 45 -3.61 23.15 -11.93
N SER A 46 -2.29 23.15 -12.06
CA SER A 46 -1.54 21.94 -12.35
C SER A 46 -1.93 21.05 -11.18
N GLU A 47 -2.80 20.10 -11.44
CA GLU A 47 -3.21 19.14 -10.41
C GLU A 47 -1.92 18.50 -9.95
N GLN A 48 -1.54 18.80 -8.70
CA GLN A 48 -0.35 18.21 -8.13
C GLN A 48 -0.51 16.71 -8.20
N PRO A 49 0.53 15.97 -8.63
CA PRO A 49 0.41 14.53 -8.78
C PRO A 49 0.14 13.89 -7.42
N ILE A 50 -0.75 12.92 -7.40
CA ILE A 50 -0.97 12.08 -6.23
C ILE A 50 0.20 11.12 -6.09
N ARG A 51 0.84 11.10 -4.94
CA ARG A 51 1.86 10.12 -4.58
C ARG A 51 1.19 8.90 -3.95
N LEU A 52 1.32 7.74 -4.60
CA LEU A 52 0.87 6.45 -4.07
C LEU A 52 2.05 5.67 -3.51
N ILE A 53 2.15 5.61 -2.19
CA ILE A 53 3.22 4.87 -1.50
C ILE A 53 2.89 3.37 -1.51
N VAL A 54 3.84 2.60 -2.04
CA VAL A 54 3.82 1.13 -2.03
C VAL A 54 4.87 0.65 -1.03
N PRO A 55 4.48 -0.01 0.09
CA PRO A 55 5.40 -0.37 1.18
C PRO A 55 6.28 -1.59 0.88
N TYR A 56 6.51 -1.90 -0.40
CA TYR A 56 7.30 -3.05 -0.87
C TYR A 56 8.12 -2.70 -2.10
N ALA A 57 9.04 -3.60 -2.48
CA ALA A 57 9.89 -3.43 -3.65
C ALA A 57 9.06 -3.36 -4.95
N ALA A 58 9.59 -2.62 -5.91
CA ALA A 58 9.02 -2.54 -7.25
C ALA A 58 8.99 -3.91 -7.96
N GLY A 59 8.05 -4.07 -8.89
CA GLY A 59 7.88 -5.29 -9.70
C GLY A 59 7.14 -6.43 -9.01
N GLY A 60 6.84 -6.33 -7.70
CA GLY A 60 5.98 -7.30 -7.02
C GLY A 60 4.49 -7.08 -7.31
N PRO A 61 3.61 -8.04 -6.92
CA PRO A 61 2.17 -7.98 -7.24
C PRO A 61 1.48 -6.69 -6.79
N ILE A 62 1.85 -6.18 -5.61
CA ILE A 62 1.29 -4.94 -5.06
C ILE A 62 1.68 -3.75 -5.95
N ASP A 63 2.95 -3.66 -6.35
CA ASP A 63 3.44 -2.59 -7.23
C ASP A 63 2.79 -2.68 -8.62
N VAL A 64 2.72 -3.87 -9.22
CA VAL A 64 2.11 -4.09 -10.53
C VAL A 64 0.62 -3.69 -10.55
N THR A 65 -0.12 -4.07 -9.52
CA THR A 65 -1.55 -3.70 -9.40
C THR A 65 -1.74 -2.20 -9.12
N ALA A 66 -0.87 -1.59 -8.30
CA ALA A 66 -0.88 -0.16 -8.04
C ALA A 66 -0.63 0.66 -9.32
N ARG A 67 0.38 0.27 -10.13
CA ARG A 67 0.67 0.91 -11.44
C ARG A 67 -0.49 0.76 -12.41
N ALA A 68 -1.11 -0.42 -12.48
CA ALA A 68 -2.27 -0.64 -13.34
C ALA A 68 -3.44 0.29 -12.98
N LEU A 69 -3.69 0.52 -11.70
CA LEU A 69 -4.73 1.45 -11.26
C LEU A 69 -4.33 2.92 -11.46
N ALA A 70 -3.06 3.28 -11.21
CA ALA A 70 -2.55 4.63 -11.44
C ALA A 70 -2.75 5.08 -12.90
N GLU A 71 -2.52 4.18 -13.85
CA GLU A 71 -2.80 4.43 -15.28
C GLU A 71 -4.30 4.70 -15.53
N ARG A 72 -5.20 3.92 -14.89
CA ARG A 72 -6.65 3.96 -15.12
C ARG A 72 -7.35 5.16 -14.47
N VAL A 73 -6.83 5.67 -13.36
CA VAL A 73 -7.44 6.82 -12.68
C VAL A 73 -6.94 8.17 -13.22
N ARG A 74 -6.04 8.17 -14.21
CA ARG A 74 -5.40 9.38 -14.73
C ARG A 74 -6.40 10.44 -15.22
N ASP A 75 -7.46 10.00 -15.91
CA ASP A 75 -8.47 10.92 -16.44
C ASP A 75 -9.37 11.52 -15.36
N SER A 76 -9.50 10.86 -14.20
CA SER A 76 -10.38 11.28 -13.11
C SER A 76 -9.66 11.95 -11.94
N LEU A 77 -8.39 11.61 -11.71
CA LEU A 77 -7.60 12.07 -10.56
C LEU A 77 -6.30 12.80 -10.97
N GLY A 78 -5.97 12.86 -12.25
CA GLY A 78 -4.69 13.36 -12.70
C GLY A 78 -3.56 12.32 -12.56
N THR A 79 -2.32 12.80 -12.56
CA THR A 79 -1.15 11.91 -12.49
C THR A 79 -1.00 11.28 -11.12
N VAL A 80 -0.82 9.95 -11.08
CA VAL A 80 -0.49 9.20 -9.87
C VAL A 80 0.94 8.64 -10.00
N ILE A 81 1.82 9.02 -9.08
CA ILE A 81 3.23 8.59 -9.04
C ILE A 81 3.37 7.48 -8.00
N ILE A 82 3.94 6.35 -8.41
CA ILE A 82 4.22 5.22 -7.50
C ILE A 82 5.56 5.46 -6.80
N ASP A 83 5.53 5.44 -5.47
CA ASP A 83 6.71 5.60 -4.59
C ASP A 83 6.91 4.32 -3.77
N ASN A 84 7.88 3.48 -4.16
CA ASN A 84 8.17 2.22 -3.50
C ASN A 84 9.06 2.44 -2.26
N LYS A 85 8.51 2.22 -1.06
CA LYS A 85 9.19 2.35 0.24
C LYS A 85 9.16 1.02 1.02
N GLY A 86 9.97 0.07 0.57
CA GLY A 86 10.07 -1.24 1.22
C GLY A 86 10.97 -1.21 2.47
N GLY A 87 10.79 -2.21 3.33
CA GLY A 87 11.64 -2.47 4.51
C GLY A 87 10.83 -2.61 5.81
N ALA A 88 11.43 -3.26 6.82
CA ALA A 88 10.82 -3.55 8.12
C ALA A 88 9.40 -4.17 8.00
N GLY A 89 9.23 -5.18 7.14
CA GLY A 89 7.92 -5.81 6.90
C GLY A 89 6.87 -4.87 6.29
N GLY A 90 7.27 -3.78 5.63
CA GLY A 90 6.41 -2.74 5.08
C GLY A 90 6.19 -1.54 6.03
N ASN A 91 6.68 -1.60 7.27
CA ASN A 91 6.44 -0.54 8.26
C ASN A 91 7.02 0.81 7.85
N ILE A 92 8.13 0.85 7.08
CA ILE A 92 8.72 2.10 6.57
C ILE A 92 7.75 2.83 5.65
N GLY A 93 7.13 2.12 4.72
CA GLY A 93 6.15 2.71 3.81
C GLY A 93 4.86 3.10 4.51
N ALA A 94 4.35 2.25 5.41
CA ALA A 94 3.15 2.52 6.18
C ALA A 94 3.32 3.76 7.09
N ASP A 95 4.46 3.91 7.76
CA ASP A 95 4.79 5.08 8.57
C ASP A 95 4.82 6.36 7.72
N ALA A 96 5.39 6.28 6.52
CA ALA A 96 5.41 7.42 5.59
C ALA A 96 4.01 7.84 5.11
N ILE A 97 3.06 6.90 5.01
CA ILE A 97 1.65 7.20 4.72
C ILE A 97 1.00 7.87 5.94
N ALA A 98 1.15 7.26 7.13
CA ALA A 98 0.53 7.74 8.37
C ALA A 98 0.90 9.21 8.69
N LYS A 99 2.14 9.60 8.40
CA LYS A 99 2.71 10.93 8.68
C LYS A 99 2.58 11.94 7.53
N ALA A 100 1.98 11.55 6.43
CA ALA A 100 1.78 12.46 5.30
C ALA A 100 0.72 13.52 5.60
N ALA A 101 0.74 14.63 4.84
CA ALA A 101 -0.31 15.64 4.91
C ALA A 101 -1.68 15.03 4.51
N PRO A 102 -2.76 15.35 5.24
CA PRO A 102 -4.08 14.77 4.98
C PRO A 102 -4.85 15.53 3.89
N ASP A 103 -4.19 15.89 2.81
CA ASP A 103 -4.71 16.70 1.70
C ASP A 103 -5.17 15.86 0.49
N GLY A 104 -4.98 14.54 0.55
CA GLY A 104 -5.30 13.61 -0.53
C GLY A 104 -4.22 13.49 -1.61
N LEU A 105 -3.12 14.25 -1.52
CA LEU A 105 -1.99 14.17 -2.45
C LEU A 105 -0.98 13.09 -2.09
N THR A 106 -1.07 12.51 -0.90
CA THR A 106 -0.35 11.30 -0.52
C THR A 106 -1.33 10.26 -0.03
N ILE A 107 -1.38 9.15 -0.74
CA ILE A 107 -2.14 7.95 -0.38
C ILE A 107 -1.19 6.76 -0.36
N GLY A 108 -1.65 5.59 0.06
CA GLY A 108 -0.77 4.43 0.06
C GLY A 108 -1.51 3.10 0.11
N ILE A 109 -0.72 2.05 0.08
CA ILE A 109 -1.21 0.68 0.16
C ILE A 109 -1.22 0.21 1.62
N ALA A 110 -2.41 -0.17 2.11
CA ALA A 110 -2.57 -1.05 3.25
C ALA A 110 -2.44 -2.50 2.79
N ALA A 111 -1.74 -3.32 3.55
CA ALA A 111 -1.60 -4.75 3.27
C ALA A 111 -1.79 -5.58 4.54
N THR A 112 -2.03 -6.88 4.40
CA THR A 112 -2.17 -7.83 5.50
C THR A 112 -1.06 -7.66 6.54
N ALA A 113 0.20 -7.55 6.10
CA ALA A 113 1.34 -7.37 7.00
C ALA A 113 1.21 -6.07 7.81
N THR A 114 1.12 -4.93 7.15
CA THR A 114 1.22 -3.61 7.79
C THR A 114 0.00 -3.27 8.66
N HIS A 115 -1.20 -3.74 8.30
CA HIS A 115 -2.45 -3.32 8.96
C HIS A 115 -3.11 -4.40 9.82
N ALA A 116 -2.72 -5.67 9.67
CA ALA A 116 -3.33 -6.75 10.44
C ALA A 116 -2.32 -7.53 11.29
N VAL A 117 -1.10 -7.76 10.80
CA VAL A 117 -0.10 -8.64 11.43
C VAL A 117 0.89 -7.88 12.29
N ASN A 118 1.57 -6.88 11.73
CA ASN A 118 2.68 -6.18 12.38
C ASN A 118 2.32 -5.57 13.74
N PRO A 119 1.09 -5.05 13.97
CA PRO A 119 0.66 -4.58 15.29
C PRO A 119 0.77 -5.62 16.42
N TRP A 120 0.80 -6.91 16.08
CA TRP A 120 0.90 -8.02 17.04
C TRP A 120 2.27 -8.70 17.03
N LEU A 121 3.08 -8.44 16.00
CA LEU A 121 4.34 -9.13 15.78
C LEU A 121 5.55 -8.30 16.23
N TYR A 122 5.51 -6.99 16.04
CA TYR A 122 6.58 -6.07 16.43
C TYR A 122 6.36 -5.53 17.84
N SER A 123 7.41 -5.48 18.64
CA SER A 123 7.37 -4.89 19.99
C SER A 123 7.15 -3.37 19.97
N ARG A 124 7.58 -2.72 18.89
CA ARG A 124 7.42 -1.27 18.66
C ARG A 124 6.96 -0.99 17.24
N MET A 125 5.82 -0.32 17.12
CA MET A 125 5.29 0.13 15.85
C MET A 125 5.52 1.63 15.68
N PRO A 126 5.96 2.11 14.49
CA PRO A 126 6.12 3.55 14.24
C PRO A 126 4.80 4.28 13.96
N TYR A 127 3.70 3.55 13.80
CA TYR A 127 2.34 4.04 13.53
C TYR A 127 1.30 3.18 14.29
N ASP A 128 0.10 3.71 14.45
CA ASP A 128 -1.08 2.98 14.95
C ASP A 128 -1.96 2.54 13.76
N ALA A 129 -1.93 1.24 13.43
CA ALA A 129 -2.71 0.69 12.33
C ALA A 129 -4.24 0.84 12.47
N ALA A 130 -4.73 1.18 13.68
CA ALA A 130 -6.14 1.39 13.94
C ALA A 130 -6.58 2.86 13.82
N LYS A 131 -5.64 3.82 14.00
CA LYS A 131 -5.97 5.23 14.18
C LYS A 131 -5.37 6.15 13.13
N ASP A 132 -4.25 5.78 12.51
CA ASP A 132 -3.47 6.68 11.65
C ASP A 132 -3.89 6.63 10.18
N PHE A 133 -4.88 5.80 9.83
CA PHE A 133 -5.32 5.59 8.44
C PHE A 133 -6.83 5.69 8.28
N ALA A 134 -7.25 6.22 7.14
CA ALA A 134 -8.61 6.16 6.62
C ALA A 134 -8.65 5.25 5.39
N GLY A 135 -9.52 4.27 5.38
CA GLY A 135 -9.73 3.37 4.24
C GLY A 135 -10.29 4.10 3.02
N ILE A 136 -9.75 3.82 1.85
CA ILE A 136 -10.31 4.27 0.57
C ILE A 136 -11.11 3.13 -0.05
N THR A 137 -10.48 2.01 -0.36
CA THR A 137 -11.14 0.79 -0.86
C THR A 137 -10.23 -0.42 -0.74
N GLN A 138 -10.79 -1.59 -0.54
CA GLN A 138 -10.07 -2.83 -0.78
C GLN A 138 -9.72 -2.92 -2.27
N MET A 139 -8.60 -3.57 -2.63
CA MET A 139 -8.18 -3.74 -4.03
C MET A 139 -8.21 -5.19 -4.46
N VAL A 140 -7.65 -6.07 -3.62
CA VAL A 140 -7.38 -7.46 -3.98
C VAL A 140 -7.42 -8.38 -2.77
N ARG A 141 -7.85 -9.62 -2.99
CA ARG A 141 -7.58 -10.78 -2.13
C ARG A 141 -6.90 -11.86 -2.96
N VAL A 142 -5.88 -12.48 -2.38
CA VAL A 142 -5.10 -13.52 -3.05
C VAL A 142 -4.73 -14.59 -2.03
N PRO A 143 -4.92 -15.89 -2.32
CA PRO A 143 -4.35 -16.93 -1.47
C PRO A 143 -2.82 -16.91 -1.56
N ASN A 144 -2.16 -17.51 -0.58
CA ASN A 144 -0.77 -17.86 -0.70
C ASN A 144 -0.65 -19.29 -1.23
N VAL A 145 0.51 -19.63 -1.74
CA VAL A 145 0.82 -20.96 -2.29
C VAL A 145 2.17 -21.43 -1.74
N LEU A 146 2.21 -22.68 -1.30
CA LEU A 146 3.45 -23.38 -0.97
C LEU A 146 4.07 -23.85 -2.28
N VAL A 147 5.24 -23.31 -2.61
CA VAL A 147 5.97 -23.59 -3.84
C VAL A 147 7.41 -23.98 -3.57
N MET A 148 7.95 -24.79 -4.46
CA MET A 148 9.38 -25.11 -4.55
C MET A 148 9.91 -24.81 -5.95
N ASN A 149 11.23 -24.60 -6.10
CA ASN A 149 11.89 -24.68 -7.39
C ASN A 149 11.59 -26.08 -8.00
N ALA A 150 11.15 -26.15 -9.25
CA ALA A 150 10.69 -27.40 -9.87
C ALA A 150 11.81 -28.43 -10.00
N ASP A 151 13.02 -28.00 -10.40
CA ASP A 151 14.19 -28.88 -10.54
C ASP A 151 14.64 -29.41 -9.16
N LYS A 152 14.64 -28.55 -8.14
CA LYS A 152 14.95 -28.95 -6.77
C LYS A 152 13.93 -29.96 -6.23
N ALA A 153 12.63 -29.71 -6.47
CA ALA A 153 11.57 -30.63 -6.08
C ALA A 153 11.72 -32.00 -6.75
N ALA A 154 12.05 -32.03 -8.04
CA ALA A 154 12.33 -33.26 -8.77
C ALA A 154 13.57 -33.99 -8.23
N GLN A 155 14.67 -33.29 -8.00
CA GLN A 155 15.90 -33.83 -7.42
C GLN A 155 15.66 -34.47 -6.05
N LEU A 156 14.86 -33.84 -5.19
CA LEU A 156 14.53 -34.33 -3.86
C LEU A 156 13.34 -35.29 -3.83
N LYS A 157 12.73 -35.58 -4.98
CA LYS A 157 11.53 -36.42 -5.15
C LYS A 157 10.32 -35.89 -4.33
N ILE A 158 10.20 -34.59 -4.20
CA ILE A 158 9.10 -33.93 -3.47
C ILE A 158 7.98 -33.61 -4.46
N ASN A 159 6.86 -34.29 -4.35
CA ASN A 159 5.69 -34.12 -5.21
C ASN A 159 4.48 -33.57 -4.47
N THR A 160 4.44 -33.77 -3.18
CA THR A 160 3.31 -33.42 -2.29
C THR A 160 3.80 -32.72 -1.03
N VAL A 161 2.86 -32.16 -0.27
CA VAL A 161 3.12 -31.63 1.08
C VAL A 161 3.68 -32.72 2.00
N ALA A 162 3.16 -33.95 1.87
CA ALA A 162 3.63 -35.08 2.67
C ALA A 162 5.11 -35.43 2.39
N ASP A 163 5.52 -35.40 1.12
CA ASP A 163 6.93 -35.64 0.74
C ASP A 163 7.85 -34.57 1.31
N LEU A 164 7.45 -33.28 1.24
CA LEU A 164 8.20 -32.18 1.81
C LEU A 164 8.38 -32.35 3.34
N ILE A 165 7.32 -32.71 4.03
CA ILE A 165 7.33 -32.97 5.47
C ILE A 165 8.25 -34.15 5.80
N ALA A 166 8.13 -35.27 5.04
CA ALA A 166 8.96 -36.45 5.22
C ALA A 166 10.45 -36.13 5.01
N TYR A 167 10.76 -35.41 3.93
CA TYR A 167 12.14 -34.97 3.65
C TYR A 167 12.69 -34.10 4.76
N ALA A 168 11.93 -33.08 5.21
CA ALA A 168 12.36 -32.16 6.25
C ALA A 168 12.60 -32.85 7.59
N LYS A 169 11.77 -33.86 7.94
CA LYS A 169 11.95 -34.67 9.15
C LYS A 169 13.19 -35.57 9.08
N ALA A 170 13.46 -36.16 7.91
CA ALA A 170 14.64 -36.98 7.69
C ALA A 170 15.94 -36.17 7.60
N ASN A 171 15.84 -34.86 7.31
CA ASN A 171 16.97 -33.96 7.11
C ASN A 171 16.80 -32.67 7.92
N PRO A 172 16.86 -32.71 9.25
CA PRO A 172 16.66 -31.52 10.09
C PRO A 172 17.66 -30.41 9.75
N ALA A 173 17.16 -29.17 9.73
CA ALA A 173 17.94 -27.96 9.43
C ALA A 173 18.60 -27.90 8.03
N LYS A 174 18.23 -28.77 7.11
CA LYS A 174 18.72 -28.72 5.70
C LYS A 174 17.88 -27.82 4.80
N LEU A 175 16.66 -27.51 5.18
CA LEU A 175 15.78 -26.64 4.40
C LEU A 175 15.73 -25.24 5.02
N ASN A 176 15.64 -24.25 4.13
CA ASN A 176 15.27 -22.89 4.44
C ASN A 176 14.06 -22.47 3.62
N TYR A 177 13.38 -21.39 4.06
CA TYR A 177 12.26 -20.84 3.28
C TYR A 177 12.31 -19.32 3.22
N GLY A 178 11.88 -18.80 2.06
CA GLY A 178 11.77 -17.38 1.83
C GLY A 178 10.37 -16.84 2.05
N SER A 179 10.27 -15.57 2.37
CA SER A 179 9.00 -14.85 2.38
C SER A 179 9.17 -13.40 1.93
N GLY A 180 8.05 -12.72 1.68
CA GLY A 180 8.03 -11.29 1.33
C GLY A 180 8.42 -10.35 2.48
N GLY A 181 8.94 -10.88 3.59
CA GLY A 181 9.43 -10.14 4.75
C GLY A 181 8.76 -10.56 6.06
N ASN A 182 9.36 -10.13 7.15
CA ASN A 182 8.79 -10.35 8.48
C ASN A 182 7.37 -9.80 8.57
N GLY A 183 6.45 -10.58 9.15
CA GLY A 183 5.04 -10.23 9.24
C GLY A 183 4.23 -10.43 7.95
N SER A 184 4.86 -10.78 6.81
CA SER A 184 4.09 -11.14 5.62
C SER A 184 3.21 -12.37 5.87
N ALA A 185 2.13 -12.51 5.09
CA ALA A 185 1.30 -13.71 5.17
C ALA A 185 2.11 -14.98 4.91
N GLY A 186 3.10 -14.91 4.02
CA GLY A 186 4.04 -16.01 3.76
C GLY A 186 4.93 -16.37 4.94
N HIS A 187 5.43 -15.38 5.69
CA HIS A 187 6.16 -15.64 6.93
C HIS A 187 5.29 -16.38 7.95
N LEU A 188 4.09 -15.84 8.25
CA LEU A 188 3.18 -16.47 9.21
C LEU A 188 2.76 -17.88 8.77
N ALA A 189 2.45 -18.06 7.48
CA ALA A 189 2.09 -19.36 6.93
C ALA A 189 3.26 -20.34 7.02
N GLY A 190 4.48 -19.89 6.78
CA GLY A 190 5.70 -20.67 6.93
C GLY A 190 5.93 -21.13 8.36
N GLU A 191 5.80 -20.23 9.34
CA GLU A 191 5.94 -20.57 10.75
C GLU A 191 4.83 -21.52 11.21
N MET A 192 3.57 -21.26 10.84
CA MET A 192 2.46 -22.18 11.13
C MET A 192 2.66 -23.55 10.48
N PHE A 193 3.16 -23.58 9.23
CA PHE A 193 3.46 -24.84 8.54
C PHE A 193 4.53 -25.64 9.29
N LYS A 194 5.64 -25.01 9.65
CA LYS A 194 6.74 -25.63 10.42
C LYS A 194 6.22 -26.20 11.75
N GLN A 195 5.47 -25.40 12.48
CA GLN A 195 4.92 -25.81 13.78
C GLN A 195 3.97 -27.01 13.64
N ARG A 196 3.01 -26.95 12.69
CA ARG A 196 2.03 -28.01 12.49
C ARG A 196 2.64 -29.28 11.92
N ALA A 197 3.63 -29.16 11.06
CA ALA A 197 4.35 -30.30 10.49
C ALA A 197 5.41 -30.89 11.45
N GLY A 198 5.77 -30.19 12.52
CA GLY A 198 6.86 -30.59 13.43
C GLY A 198 8.20 -30.67 12.69
N ILE A 199 8.51 -29.65 11.87
CA ILE A 199 9.76 -29.54 11.09
C ILE A 199 10.50 -28.27 11.43
N TYR A 200 11.79 -28.26 11.13
CA TYR A 200 12.62 -27.07 11.18
C TYR A 200 12.98 -26.62 9.77
N ALA A 201 12.83 -25.31 9.50
CA ALA A 201 13.38 -24.62 8.34
C ALA A 201 13.72 -23.18 8.74
N LEU A 202 14.88 -22.68 8.30
CA LEU A 202 15.30 -21.31 8.59
C LEU A 202 14.48 -20.34 7.73
N HIS A 203 13.95 -19.28 8.33
CA HIS A 203 13.27 -18.21 7.61
C HIS A 203 14.26 -17.18 7.06
N ILE A 204 14.14 -16.85 5.77
CA ILE A 204 14.89 -15.77 5.09
C ILE A 204 13.88 -14.71 4.62
N ALA A 205 13.97 -13.52 5.24
CA ALA A 205 13.07 -12.42 4.96
C ALA A 205 13.58 -11.55 3.80
N TYR A 206 12.75 -11.35 2.76
CA TYR A 206 13.03 -10.45 1.64
C TYR A 206 12.19 -9.18 1.70
N ARG A 207 12.52 -8.17 0.86
CA ARG A 207 11.79 -6.89 0.82
C ARG A 207 10.56 -6.92 -0.09
N GLY A 208 9.79 -7.99 -0.05
CA GLY A 208 8.59 -8.21 -0.85
C GLY A 208 8.60 -9.56 -1.57
N ALA A 209 7.47 -9.91 -2.17
CA ALA A 209 7.27 -11.21 -2.82
C ALA A 209 8.20 -11.43 -4.02
N ASN A 210 8.46 -10.40 -4.84
CA ASN A 210 9.29 -10.57 -6.04
C ASN A 210 10.74 -10.95 -5.70
N PRO A 211 11.47 -10.28 -4.79
CA PRO A 211 12.79 -10.73 -4.37
C PRO A 211 12.79 -12.15 -3.78
N ALA A 212 11.77 -12.52 -2.99
CA ALA A 212 11.66 -13.87 -2.45
C ALA A 212 11.49 -14.93 -3.55
N GLN A 213 10.71 -14.63 -4.60
CA GLN A 213 10.55 -15.53 -5.76
C GLN A 213 11.84 -15.68 -6.56
N LEU A 214 12.61 -14.58 -6.75
CA LEU A 214 13.90 -14.63 -7.43
C LEU A 214 14.90 -15.52 -6.66
N ALA A 215 14.96 -15.37 -5.33
CA ALA A 215 15.79 -16.21 -4.49
C ALA A 215 15.41 -17.70 -4.55
N LEU A 216 14.10 -18.02 -4.61
CA LEU A 216 13.64 -19.39 -4.80
C LEU A 216 14.04 -19.94 -6.17
N LEU A 217 13.92 -19.16 -7.23
CA LEU A 217 14.35 -19.55 -8.58
C LEU A 217 15.87 -19.77 -8.68
N ALA A 218 16.64 -18.94 -7.96
CA ALA A 218 18.10 -19.07 -7.87
C ALA A 218 18.57 -20.23 -6.96
N GLY A 219 17.65 -20.86 -6.20
CA GLY A 219 17.99 -21.92 -5.26
C GLY A 219 18.62 -21.45 -3.96
N GLU A 220 18.54 -20.13 -3.66
CA GLU A 220 19.01 -19.55 -2.38
C GLU A 220 18.13 -20.02 -1.21
N VAL A 221 16.86 -20.25 -1.48
CA VAL A 221 15.89 -20.85 -0.56
C VAL A 221 15.25 -22.09 -1.20
N ASP A 222 14.77 -23.02 -0.36
CA ASP A 222 14.28 -24.32 -0.80
C ASP A 222 12.78 -24.31 -1.11
N PHE A 223 12.00 -23.55 -0.35
CA PHE A 223 10.59 -23.37 -0.60
C PHE A 223 10.13 -21.98 -0.15
N ASN A 224 8.98 -21.54 -0.67
CA ASN A 224 8.28 -20.35 -0.19
C ASN A 224 6.83 -20.71 0.12
N ILE A 225 6.22 -20.06 1.10
CA ILE A 225 4.78 -19.89 1.15
C ILE A 225 4.54 -18.41 0.88
N ASP A 226 4.10 -18.08 -0.33
CA ASP A 226 4.04 -16.70 -0.77
C ASP A 226 2.77 -16.42 -1.57
N ASN A 227 2.54 -15.15 -1.86
CA ASN A 227 1.40 -14.67 -2.62
C ASN A 227 1.29 -15.40 -3.98
N LEU A 228 0.13 -16.01 -4.25
CA LEU A 228 -0.10 -16.74 -5.50
C LEU A 228 0.11 -15.83 -6.73
N ALA A 229 -0.24 -14.54 -6.64
CA ALA A 229 -0.03 -13.60 -7.73
C ALA A 229 1.45 -13.41 -8.08
N ALA A 230 2.37 -13.51 -7.10
CA ALA A 230 3.81 -13.48 -7.36
C ALA A 230 4.33 -14.78 -7.97
N ALA A 231 3.81 -15.92 -7.52
CA ALA A 231 4.26 -17.23 -7.96
C ALA A 231 3.66 -17.66 -9.31
N ALA A 232 2.47 -17.16 -9.66
CA ALA A 232 1.67 -17.61 -10.81
C ALA A 232 2.45 -17.67 -12.15
N PRO A 233 3.22 -16.66 -12.57
CA PRO A 233 3.97 -16.73 -13.83
C PRO A 233 4.98 -17.89 -13.85
N ASN A 234 5.65 -18.13 -12.71
CA ASN A 234 6.66 -19.18 -12.59
C ASN A 234 6.04 -20.57 -12.43
N ILE A 235 4.87 -20.68 -11.84
CA ILE A 235 4.09 -21.93 -11.80
C ILE A 235 3.61 -22.29 -13.22
N ARG A 236 3.04 -21.32 -13.96
CA ARG A 236 2.57 -21.53 -15.33
C ARG A 236 3.70 -21.92 -16.32
N SER A 237 4.89 -21.37 -16.13
CA SER A 237 6.06 -21.69 -16.94
C SER A 237 6.77 -22.98 -16.49
N GLY A 238 6.28 -23.67 -15.45
CA GLY A 238 6.87 -24.91 -14.94
C GLY A 238 8.18 -24.71 -14.15
N LYS A 239 8.60 -23.47 -13.88
CA LYS A 239 9.81 -23.18 -13.08
C LYS A 239 9.60 -23.40 -11.59
N LEU A 240 8.36 -23.25 -11.12
CA LEU A 240 7.97 -23.53 -9.75
C LEU A 240 6.91 -24.63 -9.71
N LYS A 241 7.04 -25.51 -8.75
CA LYS A 241 6.08 -26.55 -8.42
C LYS A 241 5.22 -26.09 -7.25
N ALA A 242 3.92 -25.97 -7.48
CA ALA A 242 2.94 -25.70 -6.44
C ALA A 242 2.61 -27.01 -5.70
N LEU A 243 2.68 -27.00 -4.37
CA LEU A 243 2.38 -28.14 -3.52
C LEU A 243 1.03 -28.00 -2.82
N ALA A 244 0.67 -26.80 -2.37
CA ALA A 244 -0.62 -26.51 -1.75
C ALA A 244 -0.94 -25.01 -1.77
N VAL A 245 -2.23 -24.65 -1.67
CA VAL A 245 -2.69 -23.27 -1.42
C VAL A 245 -3.04 -23.09 0.05
N THR A 246 -3.03 -21.85 0.53
CA THR A 246 -3.34 -21.52 1.94
C THR A 246 -4.80 -21.13 2.19
N SER A 247 -5.61 -21.05 1.13
CA SER A 247 -7.05 -20.85 1.25
C SER A 247 -7.72 -22.05 1.94
N VAL A 248 -8.92 -21.83 2.50
CA VAL A 248 -9.71 -22.91 3.14
C VAL A 248 -10.01 -24.01 2.14
N ASP A 249 -10.41 -23.62 0.92
CA ASP A 249 -10.74 -24.50 -0.19
C ASP A 249 -9.69 -24.45 -1.29
N ALA A 250 -9.72 -25.39 -2.20
CA ALA A 250 -8.88 -25.37 -3.41
C ALA A 250 -9.18 -24.11 -4.25
N SER A 251 -8.13 -23.52 -4.81
CA SER A 251 -8.27 -22.34 -5.65
C SER A 251 -8.71 -22.72 -7.07
N PRO A 252 -9.81 -22.14 -7.59
CA PRO A 252 -10.19 -22.33 -8.99
C PRO A 252 -9.10 -21.85 -9.96
N SER A 253 -8.29 -20.88 -9.54
CA SER A 253 -7.18 -20.33 -10.32
C SER A 253 -5.97 -21.26 -10.41
N LEU A 254 -5.92 -22.32 -9.60
CA LEU A 254 -4.83 -23.31 -9.57
C LEU A 254 -5.41 -24.74 -9.44
N PRO A 255 -6.06 -25.27 -10.48
CA PRO A 255 -6.70 -26.58 -10.45
C PRO A 255 -5.70 -27.70 -10.12
N GLY A 256 -6.14 -28.66 -9.30
CA GLY A 256 -5.33 -29.82 -8.93
C GLY A 256 -4.34 -29.57 -7.78
N VAL A 257 -4.20 -28.36 -7.28
CA VAL A 257 -3.38 -28.04 -6.11
C VAL A 257 -4.27 -28.04 -4.86
N PRO A 258 -4.03 -28.93 -3.87
CA PRO A 258 -4.88 -29.06 -2.70
C PRO A 258 -4.66 -27.86 -1.73
N PRO A 259 -5.65 -27.55 -0.86
CA PRO A 259 -5.43 -26.61 0.22
C PRO A 259 -4.62 -27.26 1.36
N LEU A 260 -3.81 -26.45 2.07
CA LEU A 260 -3.12 -26.90 3.29
C LEU A 260 -4.08 -27.35 4.40
N SER A 261 -5.34 -26.86 4.35
CA SER A 261 -6.41 -27.30 5.27
C SER A 261 -6.73 -28.81 5.13
N ALA A 262 -6.48 -29.42 3.99
CA ALA A 262 -6.60 -30.86 3.77
C ALA A 262 -5.55 -31.66 4.57
N THR A 263 -4.36 -31.08 4.80
CA THR A 263 -3.32 -31.68 5.64
C THR A 263 -3.43 -31.23 7.10
N PHE A 264 -3.77 -29.95 7.32
CA PHE A 264 -3.80 -29.34 8.65
C PHE A 264 -5.15 -28.62 8.86
N LYS A 265 -6.09 -29.28 9.52
CA LYS A 265 -7.43 -28.73 9.77
C LYS A 265 -7.37 -27.31 10.30
N GLY A 266 -8.10 -26.39 9.65
CA GLY A 266 -8.18 -24.97 10.01
C GLY A 266 -6.95 -24.14 9.61
N PHE A 267 -6.08 -24.64 8.74
CA PHE A 267 -5.02 -23.82 8.15
C PHE A 267 -5.64 -22.89 7.11
N ALA A 268 -5.61 -21.56 7.36
CA ALA A 268 -6.14 -20.56 6.43
C ALA A 268 -5.44 -19.22 6.63
N ILE A 269 -4.65 -18.80 5.66
CA ILE A 269 -3.96 -17.49 5.63
C ILE A 269 -4.06 -16.92 4.23
N ASP A 270 -4.81 -15.81 4.08
CA ASP A 270 -4.91 -15.08 2.82
C ASP A 270 -4.11 -13.79 2.87
N THR A 271 -3.72 -13.33 1.70
CA THR A 271 -3.15 -11.99 1.51
C THR A 271 -4.20 -11.05 0.93
N TRP A 272 -4.23 -9.84 1.43
CA TRP A 272 -5.03 -8.77 0.86
C TRP A 272 -4.25 -7.45 0.86
N TRP A 273 -4.63 -6.56 -0.02
CA TRP A 273 -4.23 -5.16 0.01
C TRP A 273 -5.33 -4.24 -0.48
N GLY A 274 -5.22 -2.98 -0.11
CA GLY A 274 -6.16 -1.92 -0.46
C GLY A 274 -5.54 -0.55 -0.33
N LEU A 275 -6.30 0.47 -0.64
CA LEU A 275 -5.87 1.87 -0.60
C LEU A 275 -6.30 2.54 0.69
N VAL A 276 -5.39 3.31 1.27
CA VAL A 276 -5.60 4.13 2.46
C VAL A 276 -5.02 5.53 2.28
N ALA A 277 -5.52 6.47 3.06
CA ALA A 277 -4.96 7.81 3.23
C ALA A 277 -4.62 8.05 4.71
N PRO A 278 -3.91 9.15 5.07
CA PRO A 278 -3.79 9.59 6.46
C PRO A 278 -5.17 9.77 7.11
N ALA A 279 -5.30 9.41 8.39
CA ALA A 279 -6.60 9.38 9.09
C ALA A 279 -7.37 10.70 9.05
N ALA A 280 -6.65 11.84 9.11
CA ALA A 280 -7.26 13.17 9.10
C ALA A 280 -7.68 13.66 7.70
N THR A 281 -7.55 12.84 6.65
CA THR A 281 -7.95 13.22 5.28
C THR A 281 -9.46 13.48 5.22
N PRO A 282 -9.90 14.66 4.71
CA PRO A 282 -11.31 15.03 4.68
C PRO A 282 -12.17 14.01 3.92
N ARG A 283 -13.35 13.72 4.48
CA ARG A 283 -14.29 12.74 3.93
C ARG A 283 -14.61 12.93 2.44
N PRO A 284 -14.85 14.15 1.92
CA PRO A 284 -15.11 14.35 0.50
C PRO A 284 -13.95 13.92 -0.39
N ILE A 285 -12.69 14.05 0.09
CA ILE A 285 -11.50 13.60 -0.63
C ILE A 285 -11.47 12.07 -0.66
N ILE A 286 -11.70 11.41 0.47
CA ILE A 286 -11.79 9.94 0.54
C ILE A 286 -12.85 9.40 -0.43
N GLU A 287 -14.03 10.02 -0.48
CA GLU A 287 -15.13 9.62 -1.36
C GLU A 287 -14.80 9.84 -2.85
N LYS A 288 -14.13 10.96 -3.20
CA LYS A 288 -13.63 11.20 -4.56
C LYS A 288 -12.63 10.11 -4.97
N LEU A 289 -11.66 9.80 -4.12
CA LEU A 289 -10.67 8.74 -4.34
C LEU A 289 -11.34 7.36 -4.46
N ASN A 290 -12.24 7.01 -3.54
CA ASN A 290 -12.99 5.76 -3.58
C ASN A 290 -13.72 5.59 -4.92
N LYS A 291 -14.50 6.58 -5.35
CA LYS A 291 -15.25 6.54 -6.60
C LYS A 291 -14.36 6.26 -7.80
N ALA A 292 -13.22 6.94 -7.90
CA ALA A 292 -12.28 6.78 -9.01
C ALA A 292 -11.61 5.40 -9.02
N PHE A 293 -11.09 4.96 -7.87
CA PHE A 293 -10.42 3.66 -7.79
C PHE A 293 -11.38 2.48 -7.90
N VAL A 294 -12.60 2.56 -7.37
CA VAL A 294 -13.63 1.53 -7.55
C VAL A 294 -14.02 1.41 -9.03
N ALA A 295 -14.19 2.51 -9.74
CA ALA A 295 -14.44 2.48 -11.18
C ALA A 295 -13.29 1.82 -11.95
N ALA A 296 -12.04 2.15 -11.61
CA ALA A 296 -10.85 1.55 -12.19
C ALA A 296 -10.73 0.04 -11.91
N LEU A 297 -11.04 -0.41 -10.70
CA LEU A 297 -11.02 -1.81 -10.29
C LEU A 297 -12.10 -2.64 -11.03
N ASN A 298 -13.25 -2.05 -11.29
CA ASN A 298 -14.35 -2.71 -12.00
C ASN A 298 -14.19 -2.75 -13.52
N ALA A 299 -13.22 -2.01 -14.08
CA ALA A 299 -12.98 -1.98 -15.52
C ALA A 299 -12.56 -3.38 -16.04
N PRO A 300 -13.12 -3.84 -17.18
CA PRO A 300 -12.81 -5.16 -17.74
C PRO A 300 -11.30 -5.41 -17.94
N GLU A 301 -10.58 -4.37 -18.38
CA GLU A 301 -9.13 -4.48 -18.62
C GLU A 301 -8.34 -4.64 -17.32
N THR A 302 -8.78 -4.02 -16.24
CA THR A 302 -8.19 -4.21 -14.90
C THR A 302 -8.40 -5.64 -14.43
N LYS A 303 -9.62 -6.17 -14.60
CA LYS A 303 -9.95 -7.58 -14.27
C LYS A 303 -9.10 -8.55 -15.08
N THR A 304 -8.95 -8.31 -16.38
CA THR A 304 -8.07 -9.11 -17.25
C THR A 304 -6.61 -9.06 -16.77
N ARG A 305 -6.08 -7.85 -16.51
CA ARG A 305 -4.69 -7.68 -16.06
C ARG A 305 -4.43 -8.32 -14.69
N PHE A 306 -5.36 -8.20 -13.76
CA PHE A 306 -5.26 -8.85 -12.45
C PHE A 306 -5.41 -10.37 -12.56
N GLY A 307 -6.27 -10.86 -13.45
CA GLY A 307 -6.41 -12.29 -13.74
C GLY A 307 -5.12 -12.96 -14.22
N LEU A 308 -4.22 -12.22 -14.92
CA LEU A 308 -2.89 -12.74 -15.28
C LEU A 308 -2.01 -13.01 -14.04
N LEU A 309 -2.26 -12.33 -12.95
CA LEU A 309 -1.60 -12.52 -11.66
C LEU A 309 -2.37 -13.48 -10.74
N LEU A 310 -3.46 -14.10 -11.21
CA LEU A 310 -4.40 -14.87 -10.38
C LEU A 310 -4.90 -14.07 -9.16
N ALA A 311 -4.96 -12.76 -9.31
CA ALA A 311 -5.43 -11.81 -8.31
C ALA A 311 -6.86 -11.41 -8.62
N GLU A 312 -7.75 -11.54 -7.64
CA GLU A 312 -9.16 -11.18 -7.80
C GLU A 312 -9.37 -9.73 -7.31
N PRO A 313 -9.85 -8.81 -8.19
CA PRO A 313 -10.21 -7.47 -7.76
C PRO A 313 -11.39 -7.54 -6.80
N VAL A 314 -11.27 -6.81 -5.69
CA VAL A 314 -12.32 -6.66 -4.69
C VAL A 314 -12.50 -5.18 -4.43
N THR A 315 -13.76 -4.70 -4.48
CA THR A 315 -14.08 -3.30 -4.18
C THR A 315 -14.88 -3.19 -2.89
N SER A 316 -14.78 -2.05 -2.25
CA SER A 316 -15.54 -1.75 -1.04
C SER A 316 -15.81 -0.26 -0.91
N THR A 317 -16.79 0.11 -0.11
CA THR A 317 -16.88 1.49 0.41
C THR A 317 -15.74 1.72 1.42
N PRO A 318 -15.40 2.99 1.72
CA PRO A 318 -14.42 3.31 2.76
C PRO A 318 -14.75 2.65 4.10
N GLN A 319 -16.01 2.74 4.55
CA GLN A 319 -16.46 2.13 5.81
C GLN A 319 -16.34 0.61 5.84
N GLN A 320 -16.68 -0.04 4.71
CA GLN A 320 -16.53 -1.49 4.61
C GLN A 320 -15.07 -1.89 4.70
N PHE A 321 -14.17 -1.10 4.08
CA PHE A 321 -12.74 -1.40 4.15
C PHE A 321 -12.17 -1.15 5.56
N ASP A 322 -12.56 -0.06 6.24
CA ASP A 322 -12.17 0.19 7.64
C ASP A 322 -12.62 -0.97 8.55
N SER A 323 -13.88 -1.42 8.42
CA SER A 323 -14.43 -2.54 9.17
C SER A 323 -13.68 -3.85 8.85
N PHE A 324 -13.34 -4.08 7.58
CA PHE A 324 -12.56 -5.23 7.15
C PHE A 324 -11.15 -5.22 7.76
N MET A 325 -10.42 -4.10 7.68
CA MET A 325 -9.10 -3.95 8.31
C MET A 325 -9.14 -4.20 9.82
N ALA A 326 -10.19 -3.72 10.49
CA ALA A 326 -10.38 -3.94 11.93
C ALA A 326 -10.60 -5.42 12.24
N SER A 327 -11.45 -6.12 11.47
CA SER A 327 -11.72 -7.55 11.65
C SER A 327 -10.48 -8.41 11.36
N GLU A 328 -9.74 -8.09 10.31
CA GLU A 328 -8.48 -8.79 9.99
C GLU A 328 -7.43 -8.57 11.08
N ARG A 329 -7.30 -7.36 11.59
CA ARG A 329 -6.39 -7.07 12.71
C ARG A 329 -6.75 -7.90 13.95
N ALA A 330 -8.02 -8.02 14.28
CA ALA A 330 -8.48 -8.86 15.40
C ALA A 330 -8.16 -10.35 15.14
N LYS A 331 -8.47 -10.87 13.95
CA LYS A 331 -8.17 -12.24 13.51
C LYS A 331 -6.68 -12.56 13.62
N TYR A 332 -5.82 -11.69 13.08
CA TYR A 332 -4.38 -11.95 13.05
C TYR A 332 -3.68 -11.87 14.40
N LYS A 333 -4.30 -11.32 15.43
CA LYS A 333 -3.82 -11.44 16.81
C LYS A 333 -3.62 -12.91 17.22
N ASP A 334 -4.62 -13.74 16.96
CA ASP A 334 -4.57 -15.15 17.29
C ASP A 334 -3.68 -15.94 16.32
N VAL A 335 -3.67 -15.55 15.04
CA VAL A 335 -2.81 -16.16 14.02
C VAL A 335 -1.32 -15.93 14.35
N VAL A 336 -0.91 -14.71 14.69
CA VAL A 336 0.47 -14.40 15.10
C VAL A 336 0.86 -15.22 16.33
N LYS A 337 0.00 -15.26 17.34
CA LYS A 337 0.24 -16.09 18.53
C LYS A 337 0.39 -17.56 18.20
N ALA A 338 -0.50 -18.11 17.35
CA ALA A 338 -0.49 -19.51 16.94
C ALA A 338 0.67 -19.86 16.02
N SER A 339 1.22 -18.92 15.25
CA SER A 339 2.36 -19.16 14.36
C SER A 339 3.68 -19.31 15.13
N GLY A 340 3.77 -18.77 16.34
CA GLY A 340 5.02 -18.65 17.08
C GLY A 340 6.06 -17.74 16.40
N ALA A 341 5.66 -16.97 15.37
CA ALA A 341 6.55 -16.06 14.65
C ALA A 341 7.09 -14.95 15.57
N LYS A 342 8.38 -14.64 15.42
CA LYS A 342 9.08 -13.58 16.17
C LYS A 342 9.93 -12.77 15.19
N VAL A 343 10.13 -11.48 15.49
CA VAL A 343 10.98 -10.58 14.68
C VAL A 343 12.02 -9.83 15.49
N ASP A 344 12.02 -9.97 16.81
CA ASP A 344 12.96 -9.30 17.75
C ASP A 344 13.64 -10.34 18.62
#